data_6f009d86ea51f3bb71b19c87524618c2
#
_entry.id   6f009d86ea51f3bb71b19c87524618c2
#
_cell.length_a   1.000
_cell.length_b   1.000
_cell.length_c   1.000
_cell.angle_alpha   90.00
_cell.angle_beta   90.00
_cell.angle_gamma   90.00
#
_symmetry.space_group_name_H-M   'P 1'
#
loop_
_entity.id
_entity.type
_entity.pdbx_description
1 polymer ?
#
loop_
_entity_poly.entity_id
_entity_poly.type
_entity_poly.pdbx_seq_one_letter_code
_entity_poly.pdbx_strand_id
1 'polypeptide(L)'
;DSGNEKIIGITRAHLEEDAGKSIHDEFENASGIDLNRAGTPLLEIVSEPDISSAKEAVAYMKKVHSIVRYLDISDVNMQEGSFRCDANVSVKPFSQEELGTRTELKNLNSFKFVEKAIQHEIIRQIEIIEDGGQIVQETRLYDSNLDETRSMRSKEEANDYRYFPDPDLLPVIIDEEYINEIKAVSYTHLTLPT
;
A
#
# COMPACT_ATOMS: atom_id res chain seq x y z
N ASP A 1 15.50 8.37 -13.41
CA ASP A 1 16.59 8.17 -14.39
C ASP A 1 17.80 9.08 -14.15
N SER A 2 17.89 9.75 -13.00
CA SER A 2 19.05 10.58 -12.64
C SER A 2 20.23 9.78 -12.04
N GLY A 3 20.09 8.48 -11.85
CA GLY A 3 21.11 7.64 -11.21
C GLY A 3 21.28 7.90 -9.71
N ASN A 4 20.45 8.73 -9.10
CA ASN A 4 20.51 9.00 -7.67
C ASN A 4 19.79 7.88 -6.90
N GLU A 5 20.48 7.31 -5.93
CA GLU A 5 19.87 6.42 -4.96
C GLU A 5 19.05 7.24 -3.94
N LYS A 6 17.85 6.76 -3.62
CA LYS A 6 17.02 7.31 -2.56
C LYS A 6 16.70 6.21 -1.56
N ILE A 7 16.91 6.51 -0.29
CA ILE A 7 16.57 5.62 0.81
C ILE A 7 15.12 5.90 1.19
N ILE A 8 14.31 4.84 1.24
CA ILE A 8 12.92 4.89 1.73
C ILE A 8 12.89 4.07 3.02
N GLY A 9 12.54 4.73 4.11
CA GLY A 9 12.36 4.09 5.40
C GLY A 9 11.15 3.16 5.41
N ILE A 10 11.21 2.13 6.22
CA ILE A 10 10.10 1.22 6.50
C ILE A 10 9.69 1.43 7.96
N THR A 11 8.47 1.89 8.17
CA THR A 11 7.91 2.08 9.51
C THR A 11 7.70 0.75 10.20
N ARG A 12 7.10 -0.21 9.48
CA ARG A 12 6.84 -1.56 9.99
C ARG A 12 6.57 -2.54 8.85
N ALA A 13 6.73 -3.81 9.16
CA ALA A 13 6.15 -4.93 8.44
C ALA A 13 5.27 -5.69 9.45
N HIS A 14 4.00 -5.84 9.13
CA HIS A 14 3.00 -6.41 10.02
C HIS A 14 2.41 -7.68 9.42
N LEU A 15 2.38 -8.79 10.17
CA LEU A 15 1.72 -10.03 9.79
C LEU A 15 0.27 -9.98 10.22
N GLU A 16 -0.62 -10.32 9.30
CA GLU A 16 -2.05 -10.39 9.52
C GLU A 16 -2.66 -11.53 8.69
N GLU A 17 -3.96 -11.76 8.83
CA GLU A 17 -4.72 -12.70 8.03
C GLU A 17 -5.60 -11.95 7.02
N ASP A 18 -5.66 -12.46 5.78
CA ASP A 18 -6.55 -11.87 4.78
C ASP A 18 -8.02 -12.17 5.12
N ALA A 19 -8.88 -11.21 4.84
CA ALA A 19 -10.30 -11.31 5.14
C ALA A 19 -11.09 -12.01 4.03
N GLY A 20 -12.24 -12.57 4.39
CA GLY A 20 -13.25 -12.95 3.42
C GLY A 20 -13.87 -11.73 2.74
N LYS A 21 -14.55 -11.93 1.62
CA LYS A 21 -15.17 -10.90 0.81
C LYS A 21 -16.70 -11.08 0.77
N SER A 22 -17.43 -9.99 1.00
CA SER A 22 -18.88 -9.94 0.76
C SER A 22 -19.16 -9.50 -0.68
N ILE A 23 -20.00 -10.22 -1.39
CA ILE A 23 -20.42 -9.96 -2.77
C ILE A 23 -21.90 -9.58 -2.73
N HIS A 24 -22.21 -8.33 -3.07
CA HIS A 24 -23.58 -7.79 -2.98
C HIS A 24 -24.28 -7.67 -4.33
N ASP A 25 -23.51 -7.53 -5.41
CA ASP A 25 -24.04 -7.14 -6.73
C ASP A 25 -24.42 -8.34 -7.62
N GLU A 26 -24.08 -9.55 -7.22
CA GLU A 26 -24.32 -10.77 -8.01
C GLU A 26 -25.61 -11.52 -7.61
N PHE A 27 -26.26 -11.13 -6.52
CA PHE A 27 -27.41 -11.84 -5.96
C PHE A 27 -28.56 -10.89 -5.66
N GLU A 28 -29.76 -11.19 -6.21
CA GLU A 28 -30.98 -10.46 -5.83
C GLU A 28 -31.40 -10.84 -4.40
N ASN A 29 -31.49 -9.84 -3.51
CA ASN A 29 -31.90 -9.99 -2.10
C ASN A 29 -31.04 -10.96 -1.24
N ALA A 30 -29.80 -11.19 -1.63
CA ALA A 30 -28.85 -12.00 -0.86
C ALA A 30 -27.43 -11.42 -0.98
N SER A 31 -26.57 -11.77 -0.05
CA SER A 31 -25.13 -11.48 -0.11
C SER A 31 -24.38 -12.80 -0.24
N GLY A 32 -23.54 -12.90 -1.25
CA GLY A 32 -22.55 -13.96 -1.35
C GLY A 32 -21.41 -13.72 -0.36
N ILE A 33 -20.82 -14.80 0.14
CA ILE A 33 -19.62 -14.75 0.98
C ILE A 33 -18.54 -15.58 0.29
N ASP A 34 -17.44 -14.91 -0.08
CA ASP A 34 -16.25 -15.56 -0.63
C ASP A 34 -15.17 -15.65 0.45
N LEU A 35 -14.84 -16.87 0.83
CA LEU A 35 -13.84 -17.18 1.86
C LEU A 35 -12.53 -17.73 1.26
N ASN A 36 -12.34 -17.66 -0.06
CA ASN A 36 -11.16 -18.25 -0.71
C ASN A 36 -9.83 -17.72 -0.18
N ARG A 37 -9.81 -16.49 0.31
CA ARG A 37 -8.61 -15.85 0.87
C ARG A 37 -8.66 -15.70 2.39
N ALA A 38 -9.78 -16.01 3.04
CA ALA A 38 -9.91 -15.87 4.48
C ALA A 38 -8.86 -16.71 5.20
N GLY A 39 -8.15 -16.12 6.15
CA GLY A 39 -7.07 -16.78 6.90
C GLY A 39 -5.77 -16.97 6.12
N THR A 40 -5.65 -16.48 4.87
CA THR A 40 -4.39 -16.52 4.14
C THR A 40 -3.42 -15.51 4.79
N PRO A 41 -2.17 -15.93 5.11
CA PRO A 41 -1.19 -15.02 5.66
C PRO A 41 -0.99 -13.79 4.76
N LEU A 42 -1.03 -12.61 5.35
CA LEU A 42 -0.87 -11.33 4.69
C LEU A 42 0.24 -10.55 5.39
N LEU A 43 1.15 -9.96 4.61
CA LEU A 43 2.20 -9.07 5.11
C LEU A 43 1.90 -7.64 4.67
N GLU A 44 1.60 -6.76 5.64
CA GLU A 44 1.51 -5.32 5.40
C GLU A 44 2.89 -4.68 5.57
N ILE A 45 3.37 -3.98 4.55
CA ILE A 45 4.63 -3.23 4.60
C ILE A 45 4.28 -1.74 4.49
N VAL A 46 4.59 -0.97 5.53
CA VAL A 46 4.32 0.46 5.60
C VAL A 46 5.62 1.24 5.48
N SER A 47 5.71 2.11 4.47
CA SER A 47 6.86 2.99 4.28
C SER A 47 6.75 4.27 5.12
N GLU A 48 7.91 4.86 5.44
CA GLU A 48 7.97 6.26 5.86
C GLU A 48 7.55 7.19 4.70
N PRO A 49 7.13 8.44 4.98
CA PRO A 49 6.66 9.39 3.97
C PRO A 49 7.82 10.04 3.18
N ASP A 50 8.80 9.25 2.78
CA ASP A 50 10.00 9.70 2.06
C ASP A 50 9.77 9.82 0.56
N ILE A 51 8.70 9.22 0.04
CA ILE A 51 8.38 9.19 -1.39
C ILE A 51 7.82 10.56 -1.81
N SER A 52 8.45 11.19 -2.81
CA SER A 52 8.13 12.56 -3.22
C SER A 52 7.51 12.68 -4.62
N SER A 53 7.33 11.56 -5.32
CA SER A 53 6.70 11.56 -6.65
C SER A 53 6.04 10.22 -6.99
N ALA A 54 5.11 10.24 -7.94
CA ALA A 54 4.47 9.03 -8.44
C ALA A 54 5.48 8.04 -9.05
N LYS A 55 6.52 8.54 -9.72
CA LYS A 55 7.59 7.69 -10.29
C LYS A 55 8.42 7.01 -9.20
N GLU A 56 8.74 7.72 -8.12
CA GLU A 56 9.42 7.13 -6.96
C GLU A 56 8.56 6.07 -6.29
N ALA A 57 7.25 6.30 -6.15
CA ALA A 57 6.32 5.30 -5.62
C ALA A 57 6.33 4.01 -6.45
N VAL A 58 6.27 4.13 -7.77
CA VAL A 58 6.35 2.97 -8.68
C VAL A 58 7.71 2.28 -8.60
N ALA A 59 8.81 3.03 -8.51
CA ALA A 59 10.15 2.46 -8.37
C ALA A 59 10.29 1.67 -7.06
N TYR A 60 9.81 2.25 -5.95
CA TYR A 60 9.75 1.59 -4.65
C TYR A 60 8.94 0.29 -4.71
N MET A 61 7.72 0.36 -5.24
CA MET A 61 6.85 -0.82 -5.38
C MET A 61 7.49 -1.93 -6.22
N LYS A 62 8.12 -1.58 -7.34
CA LYS A 62 8.84 -2.56 -8.19
C LYS A 62 9.99 -3.21 -7.43
N LYS A 63 10.69 -2.45 -6.58
CA LYS A 63 11.77 -3.01 -5.75
C LYS A 63 11.22 -4.00 -4.73
N VAL A 64 10.16 -3.63 -3.99
CA VAL A 64 9.49 -4.53 -3.03
C VAL A 64 8.94 -5.77 -3.73
N HIS A 65 8.23 -5.59 -4.86
CA HIS A 65 7.71 -6.67 -5.68
C HIS A 65 8.82 -7.67 -6.08
N SER A 66 9.97 -7.15 -6.52
CA SER A 66 11.10 -8.02 -6.91
C SER A 66 11.67 -8.79 -5.72
N ILE A 67 11.77 -8.16 -4.56
CA ILE A 67 12.27 -8.81 -3.33
C ILE A 67 11.32 -9.92 -2.89
N VAL A 68 10.02 -9.61 -2.80
CA VAL A 68 8.98 -10.54 -2.34
C VAL A 68 8.88 -11.75 -3.28
N ARG A 69 8.94 -11.51 -4.61
CA ARG A 69 8.97 -12.57 -5.61
C ARG A 69 10.23 -13.42 -5.51
N TYR A 70 11.38 -12.78 -5.33
CA TYR A 70 12.67 -13.49 -5.21
C TYR A 70 12.71 -14.39 -3.97
N LEU A 71 12.14 -13.94 -2.86
CA LEU A 71 12.03 -14.71 -1.62
C LEU A 71 10.96 -15.79 -1.67
N ASP A 72 10.23 -15.92 -2.80
CA ASP A 72 9.14 -16.88 -3.00
C ASP A 72 8.02 -16.78 -1.94
N ILE A 73 7.80 -15.57 -1.41
CA ILE A 73 6.77 -15.29 -0.42
C ILE A 73 5.38 -15.14 -1.07
N SER A 74 5.34 -14.62 -2.32
CA SER A 74 4.12 -14.40 -3.08
C SER A 74 4.39 -14.48 -4.58
N ASP A 75 3.35 -14.81 -5.37
CA ASP A 75 3.37 -14.72 -6.83
C ASP A 75 3.32 -13.27 -7.34
N VAL A 76 3.08 -12.33 -6.43
CA VAL A 76 3.03 -10.88 -6.63
C VAL A 76 2.07 -10.42 -7.72
N ASN A 77 1.01 -11.17 -7.98
CA ASN A 77 0.01 -10.83 -8.98
C ASN A 77 -0.91 -9.70 -8.48
N MET A 78 -0.74 -8.50 -9.04
CA MET A 78 -1.56 -7.33 -8.67
C MET A 78 -3.01 -7.46 -9.11
N GLN A 79 -3.30 -8.13 -10.22
CA GLN A 79 -4.66 -8.28 -10.75
C GLN A 79 -5.48 -9.25 -9.90
N GLU A 80 -4.85 -10.28 -9.37
CA GLU A 80 -5.46 -11.26 -8.49
C GLU A 80 -5.42 -10.84 -7.01
N GLY A 81 -4.78 -9.70 -6.70
CA GLY A 81 -4.70 -9.15 -5.35
C GLY A 81 -3.68 -9.83 -4.44
N SER A 82 -2.72 -10.60 -5.00
CA SER A 82 -1.59 -11.14 -4.23
C SER A 82 -0.54 -10.09 -3.89
N PHE A 83 -0.52 -8.98 -4.63
CA PHE A 83 0.27 -7.80 -4.34
C PHE A 83 -0.64 -6.58 -4.47
N ARG A 84 -0.92 -5.92 -3.35
CA ARG A 84 -1.83 -4.79 -3.25
C ARG A 84 -1.08 -3.52 -2.87
N CYS A 85 -1.61 -2.37 -3.23
CA CYS A 85 -1.08 -1.08 -2.85
C CYS A 85 -2.21 -0.14 -2.48
N ASP A 86 -2.10 0.46 -1.30
CA ASP A 86 -2.84 1.65 -0.92
C ASP A 86 -1.84 2.81 -0.87
N ALA A 87 -2.15 3.93 -1.51
CA ALA A 87 -1.26 5.08 -1.54
C ALA A 87 -1.85 6.24 -0.73
N ASN A 88 -1.11 6.71 0.27
CA ASN A 88 -1.44 7.92 1.01
C ASN A 88 -0.73 9.10 0.35
N VAL A 89 -1.50 10.08 -0.12
CA VAL A 89 -1.01 11.25 -0.84
C VAL A 89 -1.37 12.52 -0.08
N SER A 90 -0.39 13.40 0.11
CA SER A 90 -0.60 14.77 0.58
C SER A 90 0.32 15.73 -0.15
N VAL A 91 -0.09 16.98 -0.29
CA VAL A 91 0.72 18.05 -0.83
C VAL A 91 0.90 19.14 0.21
N LYS A 92 2.01 19.86 0.13
CA LYS A 92 2.30 20.99 1.00
C LYS A 92 3.10 22.08 0.24
N PRO A 93 2.97 23.35 0.60
CA PRO A 93 3.88 24.38 0.13
C PRO A 93 5.32 24.09 0.53
N PHE A 94 6.29 24.50 -0.28
CA PHE A 94 7.72 24.33 0.03
C PHE A 94 8.15 25.00 1.34
N SER A 95 7.46 26.07 1.74
CA SER A 95 7.71 26.81 2.98
C SER A 95 7.20 26.12 4.24
N GLN A 96 6.42 25.05 4.11
CA GLN A 96 5.84 24.33 5.23
C GLN A 96 6.68 23.08 5.56
N GLU A 97 6.99 22.87 6.85
CA GLU A 97 7.72 21.68 7.29
C GLU A 97 6.79 20.48 7.46
N GLU A 98 5.62 20.69 8.03
CA GLU A 98 4.64 19.62 8.28
C GLU A 98 3.98 19.14 7.00
N LEU A 99 3.65 17.85 6.96
CA LEU A 99 2.90 17.25 5.86
C LEU A 99 1.48 17.81 5.81
N GLY A 100 0.93 17.89 4.60
CA GLY A 100 -0.47 18.26 4.39
C GLY A 100 -1.44 17.14 4.80
N THR A 101 -2.74 17.44 4.73
CA THR A 101 -3.80 16.46 4.95
C THR A 101 -3.72 15.37 3.88
N ARG A 102 -3.65 14.12 4.32
CA ARG A 102 -3.52 12.97 3.42
C ARG A 102 -4.87 12.48 2.90
N THR A 103 -4.85 11.97 1.69
CA THR A 103 -5.94 11.20 1.08
C THR A 103 -5.41 9.80 0.77
N GLU A 104 -6.17 8.77 1.14
CA GLU A 104 -5.85 7.38 0.83
C GLU A 104 -6.43 6.99 -0.53
N LEU A 105 -5.60 6.44 -1.41
CA LEU A 105 -6.01 5.95 -2.73
C LEU A 105 -6.07 4.43 -2.73
N LYS A 106 -7.20 3.87 -3.16
CA LYS A 106 -7.44 2.42 -3.28
C LYS A 106 -7.76 2.01 -4.72
N ASN A 107 -7.86 0.70 -4.95
CA ASN A 107 -8.12 0.09 -6.25
C ASN A 107 -6.97 0.29 -7.26
N LEU A 108 -5.73 0.15 -6.78
CA LEU A 108 -4.51 0.38 -7.55
C LEU A 108 -3.94 -0.96 -8.05
N ASN A 109 -4.56 -1.53 -9.09
CA ASN A 109 -4.32 -2.93 -9.53
C ASN A 109 -3.16 -3.09 -10.54
N SER A 110 -2.37 -2.06 -10.77
CA SER A 110 -1.17 -2.10 -11.59
C SER A 110 -0.23 -0.95 -11.27
N PHE A 111 1.06 -1.09 -11.58
CA PHE A 111 2.04 0.00 -11.44
C PHE A 111 1.65 1.26 -12.21
N LYS A 112 1.04 1.08 -13.39
CA LYS A 112 0.54 2.19 -14.20
C LYS A 112 -0.60 2.93 -13.50
N PHE A 113 -1.51 2.20 -12.86
CA PHE A 113 -2.63 2.81 -12.13
C PHE A 113 -2.15 3.52 -10.86
N VAL A 114 -1.15 2.98 -10.17
CA VAL A 114 -0.50 3.67 -9.04
C VAL A 114 0.07 5.01 -9.48
N GLU A 115 0.85 5.03 -10.57
CA GLU A 115 1.45 6.27 -11.08
C GLU A 115 0.38 7.32 -11.42
N LYS A 116 -0.64 6.92 -12.19
CA LYS A 116 -1.69 7.80 -12.65
C LYS A 116 -2.56 8.33 -11.50
N ALA A 117 -2.98 7.46 -10.60
CA ALA A 117 -3.79 7.83 -9.45
C ALA A 117 -3.08 8.83 -8.53
N ILE A 118 -1.79 8.60 -8.25
CA ILE A 118 -0.98 9.53 -7.45
C ILE A 118 -0.84 10.88 -8.18
N GLN A 119 -0.55 10.88 -9.48
CA GLN A 119 -0.45 12.12 -10.26
C GLN A 119 -1.77 12.89 -10.27
N HIS A 120 -2.88 12.22 -10.52
CA HIS A 120 -4.21 12.82 -10.49
C HIS A 120 -4.51 13.45 -9.12
N GLU A 121 -4.22 12.73 -8.04
CA GLU A 121 -4.48 13.18 -6.69
C GLU A 121 -3.60 14.38 -6.30
N ILE A 122 -2.34 14.39 -6.71
CA ILE A 122 -1.44 15.55 -6.51
C ILE A 122 -2.03 16.79 -7.19
N ILE A 123 -2.45 16.69 -8.45
CA ILE A 123 -3.03 17.80 -9.20
C ILE A 123 -4.31 18.29 -8.51
N ARG A 124 -5.22 17.37 -8.19
CA ARG A 124 -6.47 17.69 -7.50
C ARG A 124 -6.25 18.44 -6.18
N GLN A 125 -5.30 17.99 -5.37
CA GLN A 125 -5.00 18.64 -4.08
C GLN A 125 -4.38 20.03 -4.27
N ILE A 126 -3.50 20.20 -5.27
CA ILE A 126 -2.92 21.50 -5.60
C ILE A 126 -4.03 22.48 -6.03
N GLU A 127 -4.90 22.09 -6.95
CA GLU A 127 -6.01 22.91 -7.43
C GLU A 127 -6.93 23.36 -6.28
N ILE A 128 -7.32 22.45 -5.39
CA ILE A 128 -8.15 22.80 -4.23
C ILE A 128 -7.46 23.82 -3.33
N ILE A 129 -6.17 23.65 -3.06
CA ILE A 129 -5.42 24.56 -2.17
C ILE A 129 -5.21 25.92 -2.83
N GLU A 130 -4.91 25.96 -4.13
CA GLU A 130 -4.72 27.20 -4.89
C GLU A 130 -6.03 28.01 -5.00
N ASP A 131 -7.18 27.31 -5.07
CA ASP A 131 -8.52 27.92 -5.03
C ASP A 131 -8.95 28.35 -3.61
N GLY A 132 -8.09 28.18 -2.60
CA GLY A 132 -8.35 28.56 -1.21
C GLY A 132 -9.22 27.56 -0.44
N GLY A 133 -9.42 26.36 -0.98
CA GLY A 133 -10.11 25.26 -0.32
C GLY A 133 -9.21 24.50 0.67
N GLN A 134 -9.78 23.48 1.28
CA GLN A 134 -9.08 22.59 2.22
C GLN A 134 -9.23 21.14 1.79
N ILE A 135 -8.15 20.39 1.95
CA ILE A 135 -8.16 18.95 1.73
C ILE A 135 -8.83 18.26 2.93
N VAL A 136 -9.77 17.39 2.63
CA VAL A 136 -10.44 16.53 3.62
C VAL A 136 -9.73 15.18 3.64
N GLN A 137 -9.47 14.65 4.84
CA GLN A 137 -8.95 13.30 4.98
C GLN A 137 -10.05 12.30 4.59
N GLU A 138 -9.85 11.60 3.49
CA GLU A 138 -10.82 10.66 2.93
C GLU A 138 -10.12 9.50 2.22
N THR A 139 -10.86 8.42 1.99
CA THR A 139 -10.46 7.34 1.08
C THR A 139 -11.12 7.56 -0.28
N ARG A 140 -10.34 7.46 -1.34
CA ARG A 140 -10.78 7.62 -2.73
C ARG A 140 -10.46 6.38 -3.55
N LEU A 141 -11.38 5.97 -4.40
CA LEU A 141 -11.19 4.89 -5.36
C LEU A 141 -10.70 5.47 -6.69
N TYR A 142 -9.66 4.85 -7.24
CA TYR A 142 -9.22 5.16 -8.59
C TYR A 142 -10.10 4.43 -9.62
N ASP A 143 -10.64 5.17 -10.58
CA ASP A 143 -11.38 4.67 -11.74
C ASP A 143 -10.48 4.70 -12.97
N SER A 144 -10.03 3.52 -13.40
CA SER A 144 -9.11 3.39 -14.53
C SER A 144 -9.73 3.71 -15.89
N ASN A 145 -11.06 3.72 -16.01
CA ASN A 145 -11.77 4.03 -17.26
C ASN A 145 -11.86 5.54 -17.46
N LEU A 146 -12.07 6.27 -16.37
CA LEU A 146 -12.19 7.73 -16.40
C LEU A 146 -10.87 8.44 -16.08
N ASP A 147 -9.86 7.70 -15.60
CA ASP A 147 -8.56 8.22 -15.16
C ASP A 147 -8.70 9.28 -14.05
N GLU A 148 -9.64 9.05 -13.12
CA GLU A 148 -9.94 9.95 -12.01
C GLU A 148 -10.09 9.21 -10.68
N THR A 149 -10.08 9.96 -9.57
CA THR A 149 -10.37 9.40 -8.24
C THR A 149 -11.74 9.86 -7.77
N ARG A 150 -12.51 8.97 -7.13
CA ARG A 150 -13.82 9.28 -6.54
C ARG A 150 -13.80 9.03 -5.05
N SER A 151 -14.36 9.97 -4.29
CA SER A 151 -14.56 9.77 -2.85
C SER A 151 -15.40 8.52 -2.60
N MET A 152 -14.92 7.65 -1.71
CA MET A 152 -15.80 6.65 -1.12
C MET A 152 -16.77 7.37 -0.20
N ARG A 153 -18.06 6.97 -0.20
CA ARG A 153 -18.98 7.44 0.84
C ARG A 153 -18.31 7.25 2.18
N SER A 154 -18.04 8.35 2.88
CA SER A 154 -17.57 8.29 4.24
C SER A 154 -18.59 7.49 5.03
N LYS A 155 -18.26 6.28 5.42
CA LYS A 155 -18.87 5.72 6.62
C LYS A 155 -18.32 6.61 7.72
N GLU A 156 -19.16 7.48 8.22
CA GLU A 156 -18.93 8.16 9.48
C GLU A 156 -18.52 7.09 10.49
N GLU A 157 -17.41 7.34 11.17
CA GLU A 157 -16.70 6.42 12.05
C GLU A 157 -15.72 5.49 11.31
N ALA A 158 -14.54 6.05 10.98
CA ALA A 158 -13.34 5.24 11.02
C ALA A 158 -13.22 4.73 12.46
N ASN A 159 -13.79 3.57 12.75
CA ASN A 159 -13.51 2.88 13.98
C ASN A 159 -12.00 2.80 14.10
N ASP A 160 -11.49 3.37 15.18
CA ASP A 160 -10.10 3.27 15.58
C ASP A 160 -9.75 1.77 15.58
N TYR A 161 -9.13 1.29 14.50
CA TYR A 161 -8.62 -0.06 14.41
C TYR A 161 -7.53 -0.16 15.48
N ARG A 162 -7.95 -0.56 16.67
CA ARG A 162 -7.01 -0.91 17.73
C ARG A 162 -6.33 -2.17 17.30
N TYR A 163 -5.09 -2.06 16.86
CA TYR A 163 -4.23 -3.18 16.61
C TYR A 163 -3.99 -3.89 17.94
N PHE A 164 -4.76 -4.94 18.21
CA PHE A 164 -4.43 -5.88 19.26
C PHE A 164 -3.51 -6.94 18.66
N PRO A 165 -2.53 -7.43 19.41
CA PRO A 165 -1.94 -8.71 19.08
C PRO A 165 -3.06 -9.75 18.98
N ASP A 166 -3.09 -10.52 17.90
CA ASP A 166 -4.02 -11.62 17.77
C ASP A 166 -3.78 -12.61 18.92
N PRO A 167 -4.79 -12.93 19.74
CA PRO A 167 -4.61 -13.79 20.92
C PRO A 167 -4.18 -15.22 20.55
N ASP A 168 -4.42 -15.65 19.32
CA ASP A 168 -4.08 -16.99 18.83
C ASP A 168 -2.68 -17.04 18.21
N LEU A 169 -2.06 -15.89 17.95
CA LEU A 169 -0.69 -15.81 17.42
C LEU A 169 0.34 -15.62 18.54
N LEU A 170 1.32 -16.49 18.56
CA LEU A 170 2.45 -16.33 19.47
C LEU A 170 3.35 -15.17 19.03
N PRO A 171 3.92 -14.39 19.98
CA PRO A 171 4.89 -13.38 19.65
C PRO A 171 6.09 -13.97 18.90
N VAL A 172 6.44 -13.37 17.76
CA VAL A 172 7.66 -13.71 17.03
C VAL A 172 8.79 -12.88 17.59
N ILE A 173 9.78 -13.56 18.19
CA ILE A 173 10.99 -12.90 18.69
C ILE A 173 12.03 -12.90 17.58
N ILE A 174 12.41 -11.72 17.14
CA ILE A 174 13.42 -11.51 16.09
C ILE A 174 14.64 -10.89 16.77
N ASP A 175 15.60 -11.74 17.15
CA ASP A 175 16.88 -11.31 17.72
C ASP A 175 17.97 -11.18 16.63
N GLU A 176 19.14 -10.70 17.03
CA GLU A 176 20.25 -10.53 16.09
C GLU A 176 20.77 -11.86 15.53
N GLU A 177 20.68 -12.94 16.27
CA GLU A 177 21.10 -14.27 15.83
C GLU A 177 20.19 -14.73 14.69
N TYR A 178 18.87 -14.64 14.86
CA TYR A 178 17.88 -14.96 13.84
C TYR A 178 18.05 -14.09 12.56
N ILE A 179 18.30 -12.79 12.73
CA ILE A 179 18.57 -11.89 11.61
C ILE A 179 19.83 -12.30 10.85
N ASN A 180 20.90 -12.69 11.58
CA ASN A 180 22.15 -13.08 10.95
C ASN A 180 22.04 -14.43 10.24
N GLU A 181 21.27 -15.38 10.75
CA GLU A 181 20.96 -16.64 10.07
C GLU A 181 20.24 -16.38 8.76
N ILE A 182 19.20 -15.55 8.76
CA ILE A 182 18.46 -15.20 7.54
C ILE A 182 19.36 -14.46 6.53
N LYS A 183 20.19 -13.53 7.00
CA LYS A 183 21.16 -12.84 6.12
C LYS A 183 22.13 -13.82 5.47
N ALA A 184 22.64 -14.80 6.21
CA ALA A 184 23.55 -15.81 5.66
C ALA A 184 22.87 -16.67 4.58
N VAL A 185 21.63 -17.11 4.79
CA VAL A 185 20.84 -17.86 3.83
C VAL A 185 20.49 -16.99 2.62
N SER A 186 20.02 -15.77 2.84
CA SER A 186 19.68 -14.82 1.80
C SER A 186 20.88 -14.49 0.92
N TYR A 187 22.07 -14.32 1.50
CA TYR A 187 23.30 -14.05 0.75
C TYR A 187 23.68 -15.20 -0.18
N THR A 188 23.51 -16.46 0.28
CA THR A 188 23.80 -17.64 -0.54
C THR A 188 22.80 -17.84 -1.69
N HIS A 189 21.55 -17.39 -1.53
CA HIS A 189 20.53 -17.44 -2.57
C HIS A 189 20.55 -16.21 -3.51
N LEU A 190 21.09 -15.06 -3.06
CA LEU A 190 21.17 -13.82 -3.84
C LEU A 190 22.35 -13.80 -4.84
N THR A 191 23.30 -14.69 -4.71
CA THR A 191 24.41 -14.85 -5.67
C THR A 191 24.02 -15.81 -6.78
N LEU A 192 22.99 -15.45 -7.57
CA LEU A 192 22.81 -16.09 -8.87
C LEU A 192 23.90 -15.58 -9.80
N PRO A 193 24.59 -16.46 -10.55
CA PRO A 193 25.54 -16.02 -11.56
C PRO A 193 24.81 -15.19 -12.61
N THR A 194 25.33 -14.00 -12.87
CA THR A 194 24.95 -13.12 -13.97
C THR A 194 25.18 -13.80 -15.32
#